data_c84fad721a3bb6aabcac8bef1735fc82
#
_entry.id   c84fad721a3bb6aabcac8bef1735fc82
#
_cell.length_a   1.000
_cell.length_b   1.000
_cell.length_c   1.000
_cell.angle_alpha   90.00
_cell.angle_beta   90.00
_cell.angle_gamma   90.00
#
_symmetry.space_group_name_H-M   'P 1'
#
loop_
_entity.id
_entity.type
_entity.pdbx_description
1 polymer ?
#
loop_
_entity_poly.entity_id
_entity_poly.type
_entity_poly.pdbx_seq_one_letter_code
_entity_poly.pdbx_strand_id
1 'polypeptide(L)'
;AQMQERAGEPIEPVSDRARRFAYTRDYRALHPGGMGEALASLFVDAEVTPGLLLFDGLRGANEVTFAADALPAAHFVVLDAPDIVRVIRLMGRNDPFDAIVLRGEGQAPPHAGRFADLGVPDAVALLTDQEQRALLEMVNAGEVSEAELQAALAIVVEERRNYDPAATRHVLETLAPTRTLVVDTVADAPHDVALRIIESLRRVP
;
A
#
# COMPACT_ATOMS: atom_id res chain seq x y z
N ALA A 1 -0.18 -13.33 12.97
CA ALA A 1 0.13 -14.27 14.06
C ALA A 1 0.12 -13.57 15.42
N GLN A 2 1.12 -12.74 15.77
CA GLN A 2 1.28 -12.14 17.12
C GLN A 2 0.03 -11.38 17.61
N MET A 3 -0.63 -10.58 16.77
CA MET A 3 -1.85 -9.86 17.16
C MET A 3 -3.06 -10.77 17.33
N GLN A 4 -3.17 -11.83 16.54
CA GLN A 4 -4.21 -12.85 16.70
C GLN A 4 -4.02 -13.62 18.01
N GLU A 5 -2.79 -14.02 18.31
CA GLU A 5 -2.45 -14.68 19.56
C GLU A 5 -2.81 -13.84 20.78
N ARG A 6 -2.48 -12.54 20.77
CA ARG A 6 -2.85 -11.58 21.84
C ARG A 6 -4.35 -11.38 21.97
N ALA A 7 -5.10 -11.47 20.87
CA ALA A 7 -6.56 -11.40 20.85
C ALA A 7 -7.23 -12.72 21.24
N GLY A 8 -6.47 -13.81 21.46
CA GLY A 8 -6.99 -15.14 21.72
C GLY A 8 -7.68 -15.76 20.50
N GLU A 9 -7.30 -15.33 19.31
CA GLU A 9 -7.85 -15.78 18.04
C GLU A 9 -6.98 -16.85 17.39
N PRO A 10 -7.56 -17.71 16.54
CA PRO A 10 -6.78 -18.66 15.74
C PRO A 10 -5.74 -17.96 14.87
N ILE A 11 -4.54 -18.53 14.77
CA ILE A 11 -3.48 -18.03 13.90
C ILE A 11 -3.76 -18.55 12.49
N GLU A 12 -4.47 -17.73 11.69
CA GLU A 12 -4.88 -18.05 10.33
C GLU A 12 -4.54 -16.89 9.38
N PRO A 13 -4.38 -17.13 8.07
CA PRO A 13 -4.28 -16.08 7.08
C PRO A 13 -5.51 -15.15 7.14
N VAL A 14 -5.30 -13.86 7.27
CA VAL A 14 -6.37 -12.87 7.30
C VAL A 14 -6.60 -12.35 5.89
N SER A 15 -7.71 -12.78 5.26
CA SER A 15 -8.11 -12.32 3.92
C SER A 15 -8.75 -10.92 3.95
N ASP A 16 -9.48 -10.59 5.02
CA ASP A 16 -10.10 -9.26 5.17
C ASP A 16 -9.04 -8.18 5.36
N ARG A 17 -9.01 -7.23 4.43
CA ARG A 17 -8.01 -6.15 4.41
C ARG A 17 -8.21 -5.15 5.55
N ALA A 18 -9.44 -4.83 5.93
CA ALA A 18 -9.72 -3.93 7.04
C ALA A 18 -9.23 -4.52 8.37
N ARG A 19 -9.41 -5.83 8.56
CA ARG A 19 -8.89 -6.56 9.72
C ARG A 19 -7.37 -6.58 9.74
N ARG A 20 -6.71 -6.74 8.58
CA ARG A 20 -5.24 -6.63 8.48
C ARG A 20 -4.75 -5.23 8.87
N PHE A 21 -5.43 -4.17 8.45
CA PHE A 21 -5.10 -2.80 8.86
C PHE A 21 -5.26 -2.60 10.37
N ALA A 22 -6.31 -3.15 10.97
CA ALA A 22 -6.50 -3.11 12.42
C ALA A 22 -5.33 -3.77 13.16
N TYR A 23 -4.97 -4.99 12.79
CA TYR A 23 -3.81 -5.68 13.39
C TYR A 23 -2.49 -4.93 13.18
N THR A 24 -2.27 -4.34 12.01
CA THR A 24 -1.06 -3.55 11.74
C THR A 24 -1.01 -2.29 12.61
N ARG A 25 -2.14 -1.62 12.82
CA ARG A 25 -2.25 -0.46 13.70
C ARG A 25 -1.96 -0.85 15.15
N ASP A 26 -2.56 -1.94 15.63
CA ASP A 26 -2.36 -2.43 16.99
C ASP A 26 -0.91 -2.89 17.22
N TYR A 27 -0.31 -3.52 16.21
CA TYR A 27 1.11 -3.88 16.22
C TYR A 27 2.01 -2.65 16.35
N ARG A 28 1.75 -1.60 15.54
CA ARG A 28 2.53 -0.34 15.60
C ARG A 28 2.36 0.42 16.91
N ALA A 29 1.22 0.29 17.59
CA ALA A 29 1.02 0.87 18.90
C ALA A 29 1.95 0.23 19.97
N LEU A 30 2.34 -1.03 19.78
CA LEU A 30 3.25 -1.77 20.65
C LEU A 30 4.70 -1.70 20.18
N HIS A 31 4.91 -1.56 18.89
CA HIS A 31 6.20 -1.53 18.21
C HIS A 31 6.28 -0.26 17.35
N PRO A 32 6.79 0.85 17.90
CA PRO A 32 6.83 2.12 17.17
C PRO A 32 7.55 2.08 15.82
N GLY A 33 8.56 1.21 15.68
CA GLY A 33 9.24 0.95 14.40
C GLY A 33 8.44 0.06 13.44
N GLY A 34 7.28 -0.46 13.86
CA GLY A 34 6.37 -1.25 13.03
C GLY A 34 7.06 -2.39 12.30
N MET A 35 6.80 -2.50 10.99
CA MET A 35 7.43 -3.54 10.16
C MET A 35 8.94 -3.35 9.98
N GLY A 36 9.47 -2.11 10.12
CA GLY A 36 10.90 -1.86 10.14
C GLY A 36 11.60 -2.52 11.34
N GLU A 37 10.97 -2.45 12.51
CA GLU A 37 11.44 -3.14 13.73
C GLU A 37 11.37 -4.66 13.58
N ALA A 38 10.27 -5.17 13.02
CA ALA A 38 10.12 -6.59 12.75
C ALA A 38 11.20 -7.09 11.77
N LEU A 39 11.44 -6.36 10.68
CA LEU A 39 12.46 -6.69 9.69
C LEU A 39 13.87 -6.72 10.30
N ALA A 40 14.21 -5.73 11.13
CA ALA A 40 15.51 -5.64 11.78
C ALA A 40 15.75 -6.74 12.83
N SER A 41 14.69 -7.40 13.30
CA SER A 41 14.77 -8.53 14.24
C SER A 41 14.89 -9.89 13.57
N LEU A 42 14.82 -9.97 12.23
CA LEU A 42 14.93 -11.24 11.51
C LEU A 42 16.38 -11.71 11.45
N PHE A 43 16.56 -13.02 11.66
CA PHE A 43 17.80 -13.70 11.40
C PHE A 43 17.66 -14.49 10.10
N VAL A 44 18.60 -14.29 9.19
CA VAL A 44 18.62 -14.97 7.89
C VAL A 44 19.86 -15.88 7.86
N ASP A 45 19.66 -17.14 7.53
CA ASP A 45 20.76 -18.05 7.27
C ASP A 45 21.36 -17.74 5.90
N ALA A 46 22.57 -17.18 5.90
CA ALA A 46 23.26 -16.77 4.69
C ALA A 46 23.67 -17.95 3.79
N GLU A 47 23.78 -19.16 4.32
CA GLU A 47 24.07 -20.38 3.53
C GLU A 47 22.82 -20.84 2.77
N VAL A 48 21.64 -20.70 3.39
CA VAL A 48 20.36 -21.09 2.79
C VAL A 48 19.78 -20.00 1.88
N THR A 49 20.06 -18.74 2.21
CA THR A 49 19.53 -17.58 1.46
C THR A 49 20.67 -16.69 0.97
N PRO A 50 21.47 -17.18 0.03
CA PRO A 50 22.54 -16.36 -0.54
C PRO A 50 21.96 -15.25 -1.45
N GLY A 51 22.43 -14.03 -1.32
CA GLY A 51 22.13 -12.94 -2.24
C GLY A 51 21.20 -11.88 -1.69
N LEU A 52 20.34 -11.34 -2.56
CA LEU A 52 19.47 -10.22 -2.26
C LEU A 52 18.19 -10.67 -1.55
N LEU A 53 17.92 -10.10 -0.37
CA LEU A 53 16.64 -10.24 0.32
C LEU A 53 15.73 -9.06 -0.06
N LEU A 54 14.57 -9.36 -0.63
CA LEU A 54 13.55 -8.37 -0.95
C LEU A 54 12.46 -8.38 0.13
N PHE A 55 12.13 -7.21 0.67
CA PHE A 55 11.05 -7.03 1.61
C PHE A 55 10.03 -6.01 1.09
N ASP A 56 8.79 -6.44 0.86
CA ASP A 56 7.67 -5.61 0.44
C ASP A 56 6.68 -5.43 1.60
N GLY A 57 6.95 -4.46 2.47
CA GLY A 57 6.07 -4.29 3.62
C GLY A 57 6.26 -3.00 4.42
N LEU A 58 7.25 -2.16 4.08
CA LEU A 58 7.44 -0.86 4.71
C LEU A 58 6.52 0.18 4.06
N ARG A 59 5.69 0.85 4.85
CA ARG A 59 4.69 1.79 4.33
C ARG A 59 4.63 3.11 5.07
N GLY A 60 4.88 3.12 6.38
CA GLY A 60 4.79 4.30 7.23
C GLY A 60 6.13 5.00 7.44
N ALA A 61 6.10 6.32 7.66
CA ALA A 61 7.29 7.12 7.93
C ALA A 61 8.09 6.61 9.13
N ASN A 62 7.41 6.17 10.20
CA ASN A 62 8.04 5.56 11.38
C ASN A 62 8.75 4.25 11.05
N GLU A 63 8.17 3.43 10.17
CA GLU A 63 8.76 2.14 9.76
C GLU A 63 10.03 2.33 8.95
N VAL A 64 10.01 3.26 7.99
CA VAL A 64 11.20 3.55 7.18
C VAL A 64 12.27 4.31 7.96
N THR A 65 11.88 5.17 8.93
CA THR A 65 12.83 5.80 9.86
C THR A 65 13.62 4.73 10.61
N PHE A 66 12.91 3.80 11.24
CA PHE A 66 13.54 2.71 11.97
C PHE A 66 14.42 1.84 11.08
N ALA A 67 13.91 1.45 9.90
CA ALA A 67 14.66 0.61 8.97
C ALA A 67 15.90 1.31 8.41
N ALA A 68 15.84 2.62 8.14
CA ALA A 68 16.98 3.38 7.64
C ALA A 68 18.13 3.46 8.65
N ASP A 69 17.80 3.52 9.94
CA ASP A 69 18.76 3.53 11.06
C ASP A 69 19.30 2.12 11.36
N ALA A 70 18.39 1.16 11.56
CA ALA A 70 18.74 -0.19 11.99
C ALA A 70 19.39 -1.06 10.90
N LEU A 71 19.16 -0.75 9.62
CA LEU A 71 19.61 -1.54 8.47
C LEU A 71 20.48 -0.67 7.52
N PRO A 72 21.72 -0.35 7.88
CA PRO A 72 22.58 0.57 7.12
C PRO A 72 22.94 0.07 5.71
N ALA A 73 22.87 -1.24 5.47
CA ALA A 73 23.10 -1.84 4.16
C ALA A 73 21.82 -1.97 3.30
N ALA A 74 20.64 -1.64 3.86
CA ALA A 74 19.40 -1.74 3.10
C ALA A 74 19.25 -0.61 2.09
N HIS A 75 18.76 -0.95 0.89
CA HIS A 75 18.32 -0.04 -0.15
C HIS A 75 16.80 0.07 -0.16
N PHE A 76 16.31 1.27 -0.38
CA PHE A 76 14.88 1.57 -0.38
C PHE A 76 14.41 1.92 -1.80
N VAL A 77 13.30 1.34 -2.20
CA VAL A 77 12.64 1.66 -3.47
C VAL A 77 11.25 2.20 -3.15
N VAL A 78 11.00 3.44 -3.56
CA VAL A 78 9.69 4.07 -3.47
C VAL A 78 9.01 3.95 -4.84
N LEU A 79 7.98 3.14 -4.92
CA LEU A 79 7.14 3.02 -6.11
C LEU A 79 6.02 4.06 -6.01
N ASP A 80 6.18 5.16 -6.74
CA ASP A 80 5.26 6.30 -6.69
C ASP A 80 4.17 6.18 -7.76
N ALA A 81 2.93 6.50 -7.37
CA ALA A 81 1.79 6.62 -8.27
C ALA A 81 0.70 7.50 -7.66
N PRO A 82 0.01 8.34 -8.46
CA PRO A 82 -1.19 9.07 -8.05
C PRO A 82 -2.30 8.14 -7.56
N ASP A 83 -3.16 8.63 -6.66
CA ASP A 83 -4.23 7.81 -6.09
C ASP A 83 -5.22 7.30 -7.13
N ILE A 84 -5.56 8.09 -8.14
CA ILE A 84 -6.42 7.63 -9.25
C ILE A 84 -5.82 6.41 -9.95
N VAL A 85 -4.52 6.41 -10.21
CA VAL A 85 -3.85 5.28 -10.88
C VAL A 85 -3.89 4.04 -9.99
N ARG A 86 -3.75 4.22 -8.67
CA ARG A 86 -3.87 3.13 -7.68
C ARG A 86 -5.27 2.55 -7.66
N VAL A 87 -6.32 3.41 -7.68
CA VAL A 87 -7.72 2.98 -7.78
C VAL A 87 -7.94 2.16 -9.05
N ILE A 88 -7.52 2.67 -10.22
CA ILE A 88 -7.67 1.97 -11.51
C ILE A 88 -6.96 0.61 -11.51
N ARG A 89 -5.75 0.54 -10.96
CA ARG A 89 -5.00 -0.73 -10.86
C ARG A 89 -5.66 -1.75 -9.94
N LEU A 90 -6.33 -1.30 -8.88
CA LEU A 90 -7.06 -2.17 -7.96
C LEU A 90 -8.33 -2.76 -8.61
N MET A 91 -9.06 -1.98 -9.41
CA MET A 91 -10.26 -2.45 -10.12
C MET A 91 -9.94 -3.56 -11.13
N GLY A 92 -8.76 -3.55 -11.77
CA GLY A 92 -8.34 -4.60 -12.69
C GLY A 92 -7.71 -5.83 -12.04
N ARG A 93 -7.63 -5.88 -10.70
CA ARG A 93 -6.85 -6.87 -9.95
C ARG A 93 -7.76 -7.86 -9.23
N ASN A 94 -7.77 -9.10 -9.69
CA ASN A 94 -8.48 -10.22 -9.02
C ASN A 94 -7.62 -10.83 -7.90
N ASP A 95 -7.24 -10.02 -6.89
CA ASP A 95 -6.44 -10.49 -5.76
C ASP A 95 -7.35 -10.82 -4.57
N PRO A 96 -7.39 -12.08 -4.10
CA PRO A 96 -8.21 -12.47 -2.96
C PRO A 96 -7.82 -11.74 -1.66
N PHE A 97 -6.63 -11.14 -1.61
CA PHE A 97 -6.21 -10.30 -0.48
C PHE A 97 -6.74 -8.85 -0.55
N ASP A 98 -7.33 -8.44 -1.65
CA ASP A 98 -7.95 -7.12 -1.81
C ASP A 98 -9.45 -7.12 -1.44
N ALA A 99 -9.99 -8.24 -0.94
CA ALA A 99 -11.35 -8.30 -0.47
C ALA A 99 -11.57 -7.35 0.74
N ILE A 100 -12.50 -6.41 0.58
CA ILE A 100 -13.03 -5.59 1.68
C ILE A 100 -14.51 -5.96 1.85
N VAL A 101 -14.88 -6.33 3.06
CA VAL A 101 -16.29 -6.44 3.43
C VAL A 101 -16.78 -5.01 3.70
N LEU A 102 -17.49 -4.43 2.74
CA LEU A 102 -18.18 -3.15 2.93
C LEU A 102 -19.29 -3.37 3.98
N ARG A 103 -19.14 -2.75 5.16
CA ARG A 103 -20.18 -2.74 6.18
C ARG A 103 -21.32 -1.84 5.73
N GLY A 104 -22.36 -2.43 5.22
CA GLY A 104 -23.58 -1.77 4.81
C GLY A 104 -24.15 -2.43 3.56
N GLU A 105 -24.93 -3.49 3.75
CA GLU A 105 -25.84 -4.01 2.71
C GLU A 105 -27.01 -3.01 2.54
N GLY A 106 -26.70 -1.87 1.91
CA GLY A 106 -27.71 -1.10 1.23
C GLY A 106 -27.49 -1.36 -0.25
N GLN A 107 -28.47 -1.95 -0.93
CA GLN A 107 -28.48 -1.98 -2.39
C GLN A 107 -28.34 -0.54 -2.87
N ALA A 108 -27.12 -0.16 -3.30
CA ALA A 108 -26.93 1.11 -3.97
C ALA A 108 -27.81 1.12 -5.22
N PRO A 109 -28.52 2.23 -5.50
CA PRO A 109 -29.29 2.31 -6.73
C PRO A 109 -28.33 2.16 -7.92
N PRO A 110 -28.73 1.42 -8.97
CA PRO A 110 -27.90 1.29 -10.17
C PRO A 110 -27.72 2.68 -10.77
N HIS A 111 -26.48 3.09 -10.93
CA HIS A 111 -25.99 4.38 -11.47
C HIS A 111 -25.85 5.50 -10.42
N ALA A 112 -24.67 5.60 -9.83
CA ALA A 112 -24.29 6.77 -9.04
C ALA A 112 -24.31 8.03 -9.92
N GLY A 113 -25.24 8.93 -9.66
CA GLY A 113 -25.31 10.22 -10.38
C GLY A 113 -24.16 11.15 -10.00
N ARG A 114 -23.61 10.97 -8.80
CA ARG A 114 -22.49 11.76 -8.27
C ARG A 114 -21.50 10.85 -7.55
N PHE A 115 -20.22 11.22 -7.61
CA PHE A 115 -19.14 10.47 -6.96
C PHE A 115 -19.36 10.31 -5.43
N ALA A 116 -19.92 11.33 -4.78
CA ALA A 116 -20.24 11.29 -3.35
C ALA A 116 -21.29 10.22 -2.99
N ASP A 117 -22.12 9.78 -3.93
CA ASP A 117 -23.17 8.80 -3.72
C ASP A 117 -22.61 7.35 -3.69
N LEU A 118 -21.34 7.16 -4.04
CA LEU A 118 -20.63 5.87 -3.98
C LEU A 118 -20.42 5.32 -2.56
N GLY A 119 -20.83 6.03 -1.50
CA GLY A 119 -20.73 5.53 -0.12
C GLY A 119 -19.30 5.52 0.47
N VAL A 120 -18.33 6.16 -0.21
CA VAL A 120 -16.94 6.32 0.27
C VAL A 120 -16.62 7.82 0.40
N PRO A 121 -17.16 8.53 1.41
CA PRO A 121 -17.11 9.99 1.50
C PRO A 121 -15.69 10.55 1.53
N ASP A 122 -14.74 9.88 2.18
CA ASP A 122 -13.35 10.34 2.27
C ASP A 122 -12.60 10.27 0.93
N ALA A 123 -13.09 9.50 -0.04
CA ALA A 123 -12.51 9.45 -1.39
C ALA A 123 -12.69 10.78 -2.13
N VAL A 124 -13.73 11.56 -1.82
CA VAL A 124 -13.96 12.88 -2.40
C VAL A 124 -12.79 13.84 -2.14
N ALA A 125 -12.18 13.75 -0.95
CA ALA A 125 -11.05 14.59 -0.58
C ALA A 125 -9.70 14.13 -1.17
N LEU A 126 -9.62 12.89 -1.63
CA LEU A 126 -8.39 12.31 -2.19
C LEU A 126 -8.23 12.56 -3.69
N LEU A 127 -9.34 12.79 -4.39
CA LEU A 127 -9.37 12.88 -5.85
C LEU A 127 -9.90 14.25 -6.30
N THR A 128 -9.31 14.77 -7.36
CA THR A 128 -9.81 15.99 -8.01
C THR A 128 -11.16 15.77 -8.68
N ASP A 129 -11.94 16.83 -8.91
CA ASP A 129 -13.23 16.74 -9.61
C ASP A 129 -13.12 16.10 -11.01
N GLN A 130 -11.98 16.27 -11.68
CA GLN A 130 -11.73 15.67 -12.98
C GLN A 130 -11.53 14.16 -12.86
N GLU A 131 -10.76 13.72 -11.88
CA GLU A 131 -10.52 12.29 -11.60
C GLU A 131 -11.80 11.58 -11.15
N GLN A 132 -12.61 12.22 -10.30
CA GLN A 132 -13.90 11.70 -9.89
C GLN A 132 -14.84 11.50 -11.09
N ARG A 133 -14.89 12.47 -12.01
CA ARG A 133 -15.69 12.34 -13.25
C ARG A 133 -15.18 11.20 -14.12
N ALA A 134 -13.88 11.08 -14.32
CA ALA A 134 -13.30 10.00 -15.13
C ALA A 134 -13.67 8.61 -14.59
N LEU A 135 -13.62 8.41 -13.26
CA LEU A 135 -14.02 7.14 -12.65
C LEU A 135 -15.52 6.86 -12.80
N LEU A 136 -16.39 7.88 -12.69
CA LEU A 136 -17.82 7.72 -12.94
C LEU A 136 -18.12 7.40 -14.41
N GLU A 137 -17.37 7.98 -15.34
CA GLU A 137 -17.51 7.67 -16.77
C GLU A 137 -17.19 6.20 -17.05
N MET A 138 -16.17 5.61 -16.40
CA MET A 138 -15.87 4.17 -16.52
C MET A 138 -17.03 3.30 -16.03
N VAL A 139 -17.67 3.67 -14.92
CA VAL A 139 -18.85 2.96 -14.40
C VAL A 139 -20.02 3.10 -15.37
N ASN A 140 -20.31 4.31 -15.87
CA ASN A 140 -21.41 4.56 -16.79
C ASN A 140 -21.21 3.90 -18.16
N ALA A 141 -19.96 3.74 -18.60
CA ALA A 141 -19.60 2.99 -19.80
C ALA A 141 -19.70 1.46 -19.62
N GLY A 142 -19.88 0.99 -18.38
CA GLY A 142 -19.90 -0.44 -18.06
C GLY A 142 -18.51 -1.11 -18.11
N GLU A 143 -17.44 -0.33 -18.09
CA GLU A 143 -16.07 -0.83 -18.06
C GLU A 143 -15.73 -1.47 -16.71
N VAL A 144 -16.27 -0.92 -15.62
CA VAL A 144 -16.16 -1.41 -14.26
C VAL A 144 -17.51 -1.33 -13.55
N SER A 145 -17.74 -2.19 -12.57
CA SER A 145 -18.94 -2.11 -11.74
C SER A 145 -18.77 -1.05 -10.65
N GLU A 146 -19.88 -0.49 -10.20
CA GLU A 146 -19.90 0.43 -9.06
C GLU A 146 -19.30 -0.21 -7.80
N ALA A 147 -19.58 -1.49 -7.56
CA ALA A 147 -19.04 -2.24 -6.43
C ALA A 147 -17.51 -2.39 -6.48
N GLU A 148 -16.94 -2.63 -7.64
CA GLU A 148 -15.49 -2.68 -7.83
C GLU A 148 -14.85 -1.32 -7.57
N LEU A 149 -15.45 -0.24 -8.07
CA LEU A 149 -14.97 1.11 -7.80
C LEU A 149 -15.05 1.45 -6.31
N GLN A 150 -16.18 1.14 -5.64
CA GLN A 150 -16.34 1.35 -4.20
C GLN A 150 -15.27 0.60 -3.40
N ALA A 151 -15.03 -0.68 -3.72
CA ALA A 151 -14.02 -1.50 -3.06
C ALA A 151 -12.61 -0.91 -3.24
N ALA A 152 -12.25 -0.53 -4.46
CA ALA A 152 -10.95 0.09 -4.75
C ALA A 152 -10.75 1.42 -4.02
N LEU A 153 -11.76 2.29 -4.00
CA LEU A 153 -11.75 3.55 -3.26
C LEU A 153 -11.60 3.33 -1.75
N ALA A 154 -12.35 2.38 -1.19
CA ALA A 154 -12.27 2.06 0.24
C ALA A 154 -10.85 1.58 0.63
N ILE A 155 -10.17 0.82 -0.23
CA ILE A 155 -8.79 0.40 -0.03
C ILE A 155 -7.86 1.62 0.01
N VAL A 156 -7.92 2.49 -1.00
CA VAL A 156 -7.02 3.66 -1.09
C VAL A 156 -7.26 4.62 0.06
N VAL A 157 -8.52 4.86 0.44
CA VAL A 157 -8.88 5.69 1.62
C VAL A 157 -8.28 5.11 2.90
N GLU A 158 -8.44 3.80 3.13
CA GLU A 158 -7.92 3.16 4.35
C GLU A 158 -6.38 3.16 4.36
N GLU A 159 -5.74 3.00 3.22
CA GLU A 159 -4.29 3.15 3.12
C GLU A 159 -3.85 4.57 3.47
N ARG A 160 -4.54 5.61 2.97
CA ARG A 160 -4.23 7.02 3.28
C ARG A 160 -4.47 7.37 4.74
N ARG A 161 -5.44 6.76 5.40
CA ARG A 161 -5.65 6.92 6.86
C ARG A 161 -4.51 6.33 7.69
N ASN A 162 -3.90 5.25 7.21
CA ASN A 162 -2.86 4.53 7.93
C ASN A 162 -1.44 5.00 7.59
N TYR A 163 -1.23 5.52 6.39
CA TYR A 163 0.09 5.86 5.86
C TYR A 163 0.06 7.17 5.07
N ASP A 164 1.06 7.99 5.26
CA ASP A 164 1.34 9.17 4.43
C ASP A 164 2.55 8.85 3.51
N PRO A 165 2.32 8.57 2.22
CA PRO A 165 3.41 8.25 1.29
C PRO A 165 4.37 9.43 1.07
N ALA A 166 3.88 10.67 1.13
CA ALA A 166 4.72 11.84 0.96
C ALA A 166 5.67 12.00 2.15
N ALA A 167 5.17 11.83 3.38
CA ALA A 167 5.99 11.83 4.58
C ALA A 167 7.00 10.67 4.56
N THR A 168 6.58 9.47 4.14
CA THR A 168 7.46 8.30 4.02
C THR A 168 8.59 8.54 3.04
N ARG A 169 8.28 9.07 1.86
CA ARG A 169 9.27 9.44 0.84
C ARG A 169 10.23 10.50 1.38
N HIS A 170 9.74 11.57 1.98
CA HIS A 170 10.55 12.64 2.54
C HIS A 170 11.55 12.15 3.59
N VAL A 171 11.11 11.25 4.47
CA VAL A 171 11.98 10.62 5.47
C VAL A 171 13.13 9.86 4.79
N LEU A 172 12.83 9.02 3.79
CA LEU A 172 13.85 8.26 3.08
C LEU A 172 14.83 9.14 2.31
N GLU A 173 14.34 10.18 1.62
CA GLU A 173 15.16 11.15 0.92
C GLU A 173 16.06 11.95 1.88
N THR A 174 15.66 12.08 3.15
CA THR A 174 16.42 12.79 4.18
C THR A 174 17.43 11.87 4.89
N LEU A 175 17.01 10.69 5.32
CA LEU A 175 17.82 9.79 6.16
C LEU A 175 18.69 8.82 5.36
N ALA A 176 18.29 8.49 4.13
CA ALA A 176 18.96 7.51 3.29
C ALA A 176 19.05 7.96 1.82
N PRO A 177 19.49 9.21 1.53
CA PRO A 177 19.41 9.77 0.16
C PRO A 177 20.19 8.94 -0.88
N THR A 178 21.34 8.41 -0.51
CA THR A 178 22.18 7.58 -1.41
C THR A 178 21.71 6.13 -1.54
N ARG A 179 20.76 5.72 -0.70
CA ARG A 179 20.19 4.36 -0.65
C ARG A 179 18.71 4.32 -1.05
N THR A 180 18.17 5.45 -1.50
CA THR A 180 16.76 5.58 -1.87
C THR A 180 16.62 5.82 -3.36
N LEU A 181 15.87 4.96 -4.03
CA LEU A 181 15.43 5.11 -5.42
C LEU A 181 13.93 5.41 -5.45
N VAL A 182 13.55 6.54 -6.04
CA VAL A 182 12.15 6.86 -6.31
C VAL A 182 11.86 6.56 -7.78
N VAL A 183 10.81 5.79 -8.04
CA VAL A 183 10.39 5.38 -9.39
C VAL A 183 8.95 5.80 -9.62
N ASP A 184 8.71 6.56 -10.68
CA ASP A 184 7.36 6.87 -11.18
C ASP A 184 6.85 5.64 -11.94
N THR A 185 5.90 4.94 -11.34
CA THR A 185 5.33 3.72 -11.94
C THR A 185 4.24 4.00 -12.98
N VAL A 186 3.94 5.27 -13.28
CA VAL A 186 3.06 5.67 -14.38
C VAL A 186 3.88 5.84 -15.65
N ALA A 187 5.04 6.48 -15.53
CA ALA A 187 5.95 6.72 -16.64
C ALA A 187 6.70 5.47 -17.08
N ASP A 188 7.05 4.60 -16.15
CA ASP A 188 7.86 3.40 -16.38
C ASP A 188 6.98 2.12 -16.39
N ALA A 189 7.15 1.28 -17.41
CA ALA A 189 6.55 -0.06 -17.43
C ALA A 189 7.19 -0.97 -16.36
N PRO A 190 6.51 -2.02 -15.87
CA PRO A 190 7.03 -2.88 -14.80
C PRO A 190 8.42 -3.47 -15.07
N HIS A 191 8.71 -3.79 -16.34
CA HIS A 191 10.03 -4.27 -16.75
C HIS A 191 11.11 -3.20 -16.58
N ASP A 192 10.80 -1.96 -16.99
CA ASP A 192 11.76 -0.82 -16.90
C ASP A 192 11.99 -0.44 -15.42
N VAL A 193 10.94 -0.48 -14.60
CA VAL A 193 11.05 -0.34 -13.14
C VAL A 193 12.05 -1.36 -12.57
N ALA A 194 11.90 -2.64 -12.94
CA ALA A 194 12.80 -3.69 -12.47
C ALA A 194 14.26 -3.45 -12.92
N LEU A 195 14.48 -3.04 -14.17
CA LEU A 195 15.81 -2.72 -14.67
C LEU A 195 16.44 -1.54 -13.92
N ARG A 196 15.69 -0.47 -13.66
CA ARG A 196 16.17 0.68 -12.88
C ARG A 196 16.58 0.30 -11.46
N ILE A 197 15.80 -0.58 -10.81
CA ILE A 197 16.14 -1.11 -9.48
C ILE A 197 17.46 -1.89 -9.54
N ILE A 198 17.61 -2.81 -10.49
CA ILE A 198 18.83 -3.61 -10.65
C ILE A 198 20.05 -2.72 -10.92
N GLU A 199 19.90 -1.73 -11.79
CA GLU A 199 20.97 -0.77 -12.08
C GLU A 199 21.36 0.07 -10.87
N SER A 200 20.38 0.50 -10.08
CA SER A 200 20.62 1.24 -8.84
C SER A 200 21.44 0.42 -7.85
N LEU A 201 21.09 -0.86 -7.67
CA LEU A 201 21.80 -1.76 -6.77
C LEU A 201 23.23 -2.07 -7.22
N ARG A 202 23.51 -2.07 -8.53
CA ARG A 202 24.85 -2.31 -9.08
C ARG A 202 25.81 -1.12 -8.90
N ARG A 203 25.29 0.08 -8.69
CA ARG A 203 26.08 1.31 -8.50
C ARG A 203 26.57 1.51 -7.07
N VAL A 204 26.15 0.63 -6.18
CA VAL A 204 26.58 0.66 -4.78
C VAL A 204 27.93 -0.05 -4.70
N PRO A 205 28.95 0.60 -4.14
CA PRO A 205 30.29 0.02 -3.98
C PRO A 205 30.31 -1.14 -3.00
#